data_17871f7c4541f46541dc65ed047c78e2
#
_entry.id   17871f7c4541f46541dc65ed047c78e2
#
_cell.length_a   1.000
_cell.length_b   1.000
_cell.length_c   1.000
_cell.angle_alpha   90.00
_cell.angle_beta   90.00
_cell.angle_gamma   90.00
#
_symmetry.space_group_name_H-M   'P 1'
#
loop_
_entity.id
_entity.type
_entity.pdbx_description
1 polymer ?
#
loop_
_entity_poly.entity_id
_entity_poly.type
_entity_poly.pdbx_seq_one_letter_code
_entity_poly.pdbx_strand_id
1 'polypeptide(L)'
;MRIYISTPVNGRNEATFEEKRKAAYRRAVMLKAYLHDEYPDAEILTPFDAVPLDSSMNEPEAIGRCVTLLLTCDTVLLDRGWTASKGCNLEYRAAKLYGKEIIDGNGQL
;
A
#
# COMPACT_ATOMS: atom_id res chain seq x y z
N MET A 1 -17.53 1.15 0.75
CA MET A 1 -16.36 0.80 -0.09
C MET A 1 -15.08 0.93 0.72
N ARG A 2 -14.22 -0.05 0.64
CA ARG A 2 -12.93 -0.05 1.33
C ARG A 2 -11.84 -0.10 0.28
N ILE A 3 -10.92 0.85 0.35
CA ILE A 3 -9.80 0.96 -0.60
C ILE A 3 -8.49 0.75 0.15
N TYR A 4 -7.67 -0.17 -0.33
CA TYR A 4 -6.33 -0.40 0.19
C TYR A 4 -5.31 0.28 -0.71
N ILE A 5 -4.42 1.07 -0.12
CA ILE A 5 -3.33 1.71 -0.86
C ILE A 5 -2.10 0.84 -0.76
N SER A 6 -1.62 0.33 -1.89
CA SER A 6 -0.38 -0.44 -1.97
C SER A 6 0.75 0.51 -2.33
N THR A 7 1.52 0.94 -1.33
CA THR A 7 2.61 1.91 -1.50
C THR A 7 3.95 1.19 -1.42
N PRO A 8 4.82 1.34 -2.42
CA PRO A 8 6.13 0.67 -2.39
C PRO A 8 7.04 1.27 -1.32
N VAL A 9 7.76 0.40 -0.62
CA VAL A 9 8.84 0.77 0.29
C VAL A 9 10.13 0.67 -0.51
N ASN A 10 10.25 1.51 -1.50
CA ASN A 10 11.41 1.57 -2.37
C ASN A 10 12.09 2.92 -2.17
N GLY A 11 13.31 3.01 -2.60
CA GLY A 11 14.03 4.26 -2.54
C GLY A 11 15.37 4.10 -3.22
N ARG A 12 16.14 5.17 -3.16
CA ARG A 12 17.49 5.13 -3.68
C ARG A 12 18.36 4.25 -2.79
N ASN A 13 19.38 3.67 -3.38
CA ASN A 13 20.22 2.69 -2.70
C ASN A 13 20.91 3.24 -1.45
N GLU A 14 21.13 4.53 -1.38
CA GLU A 14 21.80 5.17 -0.23
C GLU A 14 20.87 5.36 0.97
N ALA A 15 19.56 5.26 0.77
CA ALA A 15 18.60 5.44 1.86
C ALA A 15 18.52 4.19 2.72
N THR A 16 18.42 4.38 4.04
CA THR A 16 18.20 3.26 4.96
C THR A 16 16.78 2.73 4.79
N PHE A 17 16.56 1.51 5.26
CA PHE A 17 15.23 0.92 5.26
C PHE A 17 14.23 1.78 6.06
N GLU A 18 14.67 2.30 7.21
CA GLU A 18 13.84 3.17 8.03
C GLU A 18 13.44 4.45 7.30
N GLU A 19 14.38 5.07 6.59
CA GLU A 19 14.10 6.28 5.79
C GLU A 19 13.10 5.98 4.68
N LYS A 20 13.25 4.82 4.03
CA LYS A 20 12.34 4.37 2.98
C LYS A 20 10.92 4.15 3.52
N ARG A 21 10.82 3.57 4.71
CA ARG A 21 9.53 3.36 5.36
C ARG A 21 8.86 4.67 5.72
N LYS A 22 9.61 5.63 6.24
CA LYS A 22 9.07 6.95 6.56
C LYS A 22 8.59 7.69 5.31
N ALA A 23 9.32 7.57 4.21
CA ALA A 23 8.92 8.17 2.95
C ALA A 23 7.63 7.52 2.42
N ALA A 24 7.53 6.20 2.51
CA ALA A 24 6.32 5.47 2.12
C ALA A 24 5.12 5.86 2.98
N TYR A 25 5.35 6.05 4.29
CA TYR A 25 4.31 6.50 5.20
C TYR A 25 3.76 7.87 4.80
N ARG A 26 4.66 8.83 4.55
CA ARG A 26 4.24 10.17 4.11
C ARG A 26 3.46 10.12 2.81
N ARG A 27 3.91 9.28 1.87
CA ARG A 27 3.21 9.10 0.60
C ARG A 27 1.81 8.51 0.82
N ALA A 28 1.69 7.49 1.69
CA ALA A 28 0.42 6.88 2.01
C ALA A 28 -0.56 7.87 2.63
N VAL A 29 -0.08 8.72 3.55
CA VAL A 29 -0.90 9.76 4.16
C VAL A 29 -1.43 10.74 3.11
N MET A 30 -0.58 11.13 2.17
CA MET A 30 -0.96 12.05 1.10
C MET A 30 -2.01 11.43 0.18
N LEU A 31 -1.80 10.18 -0.22
CA LEU A 31 -2.75 9.47 -1.09
C LEU A 31 -4.07 9.22 -0.38
N LYS A 32 -4.03 8.93 0.91
CA LYS A 32 -5.24 8.75 1.70
C LYS A 32 -6.09 10.02 1.69
N ALA A 33 -5.46 11.17 1.89
CA ALA A 33 -6.16 12.45 1.84
C ALA A 33 -6.76 12.71 0.45
N TYR A 34 -6.00 12.43 -0.60
CA TYR A 34 -6.47 12.58 -1.98
C TYR A 34 -7.70 11.69 -2.24
N LEU A 35 -7.63 10.42 -1.83
CA LEU A 35 -8.74 9.50 -2.04
C LEU A 35 -9.97 9.86 -1.21
N HIS A 36 -9.79 10.46 -0.05
CA HIS A 36 -10.92 10.96 0.74
C HIS A 36 -11.68 12.06 0.01
N ASP A 37 -11.00 12.91 -0.73
CA ASP A 37 -11.66 13.93 -1.54
C ASP A 37 -12.42 13.30 -2.71
N GLU A 38 -11.85 12.28 -3.34
CA GLU A 38 -12.48 11.60 -4.47
C GLU A 38 -13.62 10.65 -4.05
N TYR A 39 -13.46 9.99 -2.91
CA TYR A 39 -14.39 8.99 -2.40
C TYR A 39 -14.69 9.27 -0.92
N PRO A 40 -15.51 10.33 -0.63
CA PRO A 40 -15.72 10.76 0.76
C PRO A 40 -16.30 9.69 1.68
N ASP A 41 -17.06 8.74 1.13
CA ASP A 41 -17.71 7.70 1.92
C ASP A 41 -16.89 6.42 2.02
N ALA A 42 -15.72 6.36 1.39
CA ALA A 42 -14.88 5.17 1.40
C ALA A 42 -14.01 5.13 2.65
N GLU A 43 -13.78 3.92 3.16
CA GLU A 43 -12.75 3.70 4.17
C GLU A 43 -11.44 3.43 3.43
N ILE A 44 -10.42 4.22 3.74
CA ILE A 44 -9.13 4.15 3.07
C ILE A 44 -8.11 3.55 4.04
N LEU A 45 -7.47 2.46 3.61
CA LEU A 45 -6.51 1.72 4.42
C LEU A 45 -5.15 1.68 3.75
N THR A 46 -4.09 1.59 4.55
CA THR A 46 -2.72 1.56 4.06
C THR A 46 -1.96 0.42 4.72
N PRO A 47 -0.76 0.06 4.22
CA PRO A 47 0.06 -0.95 4.90
C PRO A 47 0.36 -0.61 6.36
N PHE A 48 0.34 0.67 6.72
CA PHE A 48 0.65 1.12 8.08
C PHE A 48 -0.52 0.94 9.05
N ASP A 49 -1.71 0.62 8.55
CA ASP A 49 -2.82 0.18 9.38
C ASP A 49 -2.61 -1.28 9.81
N ALA A 50 -1.94 -2.08 8.98
CA ALA A 50 -1.60 -3.47 9.30
C ALA A 50 -0.30 -3.58 10.09
N VAL A 51 0.70 -2.75 9.74
CA VAL A 51 2.04 -2.77 10.32
C VAL A 51 2.42 -1.34 10.69
N PRO A 52 2.22 -0.92 11.95
CA PRO A 52 2.55 0.45 12.37
C PRO A 52 3.99 0.82 12.05
N LEU A 53 4.24 2.10 11.81
CA LEU A 53 5.54 2.61 11.40
C LEU A 53 6.66 2.25 12.37
N ASP A 54 6.36 2.21 13.67
CA ASP A 54 7.32 1.90 14.73
C ASP A 54 7.41 0.40 15.04
N SER A 55 6.76 -0.44 14.24
CA SER A 55 6.78 -1.89 14.45
C SER A 55 8.15 -2.49 14.11
N SER A 56 8.55 -3.48 14.91
CA SER A 56 9.76 -4.28 14.66
C SER A 56 9.44 -5.62 13.99
N MET A 57 8.25 -5.74 13.41
CA MET A 57 7.80 -6.96 12.77
C MET A 57 8.71 -7.34 11.60
N ASN A 58 8.99 -8.65 11.44
CA ASN A 58 9.82 -9.11 10.32
C ASN A 58 9.05 -9.03 9.00
N GLU A 59 9.78 -9.09 7.90
CA GLU A 59 9.20 -8.91 6.56
C GLU A 59 8.10 -9.93 6.23
N PRO A 60 8.29 -11.26 6.42
CA PRO A 60 7.22 -12.22 6.10
C PRO A 60 5.93 -11.96 6.89
N GLU A 61 6.05 -11.65 8.17
CA GLU A 61 4.89 -11.35 9.01
C GLU A 61 4.21 -10.06 8.56
N ALA A 62 4.99 -9.04 8.22
CA ALA A 62 4.46 -7.77 7.73
C ALA A 62 3.69 -7.95 6.42
N ILE A 63 4.26 -8.70 5.48
CA ILE A 63 3.61 -9.01 4.20
C ILE A 63 2.30 -9.75 4.44
N GLY A 64 2.30 -10.75 5.32
CA GLY A 64 1.10 -11.51 5.64
C GLY A 64 -0.01 -10.64 6.20
N ARG A 65 0.31 -9.71 7.09
CA ARG A 65 -0.67 -8.79 7.66
C ARG A 65 -1.22 -7.82 6.62
N CYS A 66 -0.37 -7.31 5.75
CA CYS A 66 -0.80 -6.41 4.68
C CYS A 66 -1.74 -7.11 3.71
N VAL A 67 -1.43 -8.35 3.31
CA VAL A 67 -2.29 -9.13 2.42
C VAL A 67 -3.63 -9.43 3.10
N THR A 68 -3.60 -9.79 4.38
CA THR A 68 -4.82 -10.03 5.15
C THR A 68 -5.72 -8.80 5.14
N LEU A 69 -5.15 -7.63 5.40
CA LEU A 69 -5.91 -6.38 5.40
C LEU A 69 -6.46 -6.07 4.01
N LEU A 70 -5.63 -6.19 2.98
CA LEU A 70 -6.00 -5.97 1.59
C LEU A 70 -7.20 -6.81 1.19
N LEU A 71 -7.25 -8.07 1.60
CA LEU A 71 -8.33 -8.97 1.24
C LEU A 71 -9.66 -8.60 1.89
N THR A 72 -9.68 -7.73 2.89
CA THR A 72 -10.91 -7.17 3.45
C THR A 72 -11.44 -5.99 2.63
N CYS A 73 -10.67 -5.53 1.65
CA CYS A 73 -11.02 -4.36 0.85
C CYS A 73 -11.65 -4.75 -0.48
N ASP A 74 -12.39 -3.82 -1.08
CA ASP A 74 -13.04 -4.00 -2.38
C ASP A 74 -12.11 -3.63 -3.52
N THR A 75 -11.27 -2.63 -3.29
CA THR A 75 -10.45 -1.98 -4.31
C THR A 75 -9.03 -1.83 -3.79
N VAL A 76 -8.06 -1.98 -4.68
CA VAL A 76 -6.65 -1.77 -4.37
C VAL A 76 -6.09 -0.72 -5.31
N LEU A 77 -5.54 0.35 -4.72
CA LEU A 77 -4.79 1.36 -5.48
C LEU A 77 -3.31 0.99 -5.43
N LEU A 78 -2.73 0.73 -6.58
CA LEU A 78 -1.30 0.47 -6.71
C LEU A 78 -0.60 1.80 -7.00
N ASP A 79 0.20 2.26 -6.04
CA ASP A 79 0.89 3.53 -6.16
C ASP A 79 2.00 3.46 -7.22
N ARG A 80 2.37 4.63 -7.72
CA ARG A 80 3.42 4.76 -8.72
C ARG A 80 4.70 4.05 -8.25
N GLY A 81 5.30 3.29 -9.16
CA GLY A 81 6.52 2.54 -8.87
C GLY A 81 6.28 1.16 -8.25
N TRP A 82 5.04 0.72 -8.19
CA TRP A 82 4.69 -0.55 -7.55
C TRP A 82 5.34 -1.76 -8.21
N THR A 83 5.60 -1.70 -9.51
CA THR A 83 6.18 -2.84 -10.24
C THR A 83 7.59 -3.21 -9.79
N ALA A 84 8.30 -2.26 -9.17
CA ALA A 84 9.63 -2.50 -8.64
C ALA A 84 9.62 -3.00 -7.18
N SER A 85 8.45 -3.10 -6.56
CA SER A 85 8.30 -3.49 -5.16
C SER A 85 7.81 -4.92 -5.04
N LYS A 86 8.54 -5.75 -4.32
CA LYS A 86 8.13 -7.14 -4.06
C LYS A 86 6.81 -7.19 -3.33
N GLY A 87 6.65 -6.36 -2.30
CA GLY A 87 5.41 -6.31 -1.52
C GLY A 87 4.22 -5.90 -2.36
N CYS A 88 4.37 -4.86 -3.16
CA CYS A 88 3.29 -4.42 -4.04
C CYS A 88 2.93 -5.47 -5.09
N ASN A 89 3.93 -6.18 -5.63
CA ASN A 89 3.67 -7.26 -6.57
C ASN A 89 2.88 -8.40 -5.93
N LEU A 90 3.21 -8.77 -4.69
CA LEU A 90 2.45 -9.77 -3.95
C LEU A 90 1.01 -9.30 -3.70
N GLU A 91 0.86 -8.06 -3.32
CA GLU A 91 -0.46 -7.47 -3.08
C GLU A 91 -1.29 -7.42 -4.37
N TYR A 92 -0.66 -7.06 -5.48
CA TYR A 92 -1.30 -7.08 -6.79
C TYR A 92 -1.81 -8.48 -7.14
N ARG A 93 -0.96 -9.50 -6.97
CA ARG A 93 -1.35 -10.88 -7.27
C ARG A 93 -2.49 -11.35 -6.38
N ALA A 94 -2.44 -11.05 -5.09
CA ALA A 94 -3.51 -11.38 -4.17
C ALA A 94 -4.82 -10.71 -4.60
N ALA A 95 -4.77 -9.43 -4.94
CA ALA A 95 -5.95 -8.69 -5.40
C ALA A 95 -6.53 -9.30 -6.67
N LYS A 96 -5.68 -9.69 -7.63
CA LYS A 96 -6.12 -10.33 -8.87
C LYS A 96 -6.80 -11.67 -8.61
N LEU A 97 -6.16 -12.50 -7.78
CA LEU A 97 -6.67 -13.84 -7.47
C LEU A 97 -8.03 -13.80 -6.78
N TYR A 98 -8.25 -12.79 -5.96
CA TYR A 98 -9.51 -12.65 -5.21
C TYR A 98 -10.49 -11.67 -5.84
N GLY A 99 -10.26 -11.29 -7.09
CA GLY A 99 -11.22 -10.52 -7.86
C GLY A 99 -11.45 -9.09 -7.39
N LYS A 100 -10.44 -8.48 -6.76
CA LYS A 100 -10.54 -7.08 -6.32
C LYS A 100 -10.43 -6.14 -7.51
N GLU A 101 -11.10 -4.98 -7.41
CA GLU A 101 -10.90 -3.92 -8.38
C GLU A 101 -9.51 -3.31 -8.18
N ILE A 102 -8.79 -3.08 -9.28
CA ILE A 102 -7.44 -2.56 -9.23
C ILE A 102 -7.36 -1.22 -9.94
N ILE A 103 -6.82 -0.22 -9.25
CA ILE A 103 -6.50 1.08 -9.83
C ILE A 103 -4.97 1.14 -9.93
N ASP A 104 -4.48 1.22 -11.17
CA ASP A 104 -3.04 1.33 -11.41
C ASP A 104 -2.63 2.80 -11.40
N GLY A 105 -1.83 3.18 -10.41
CA GLY A 105 -1.37 4.55 -10.24
C GLY A 105 -0.19 4.94 -11.12
N ASN A 106 0.41 3.99 -11.86
CA ASN A 106 1.52 4.32 -12.74
C ASN A 106 1.04 5.26 -13.85
N GLY A 107 1.64 6.45 -13.91
CA GLY A 107 1.30 7.44 -14.91
C GLY A 107 0.05 8.26 -14.63
N GLN A 108 -0.66 8.01 -13.53
CA GLN A 108 -1.89 8.73 -13.18
C GLN A 108 -1.75 9.58 -11.92
N LEU A 109 -0.83 9.23 -11.06
CA LEU A 109 -0.67 9.91 -9.77
C LEU A 109 0.71 10.53 -9.61
#